data_23fed5c7a33d348ac17aef3a02045b45
#
_entry.id   23fed5c7a33d348ac17aef3a02045b45
#
_cell.length_a   1.000
_cell.length_b   1.000
_cell.length_c   1.000
_cell.angle_alpha   90.00
_cell.angle_beta   90.00
_cell.angle_gamma   90.00
#
_symmetry.space_group_name_H-M   'P 1'
#
loop_
_entity.id
_entity.type
_entity.pdbx_description
1 polymer ?
#
loop_
_entity_poly.entity_id
_entity_poly.type
_entity_poly.pdbx_seq_one_letter_code
_entity_poly.pdbx_strand_id
1 'polypeptide(L)'
;MKTYRILVVALNFCMLNACGSVKPTESNNTNTAQATTDTTLSGEANDSRKDITFPLGEDVSARFEGTVYFNNLIQKESIYNFPVTNHITFAPGAHSGWHTHGGMEILVTGGVGYYQEEGQKAQILRKGDVVHIPAGVRHWHGAAADSWFSQIVIYDADWKPSSPSEDIHEDVPREWYHHLDSEELHTRSDQDNHSFMFGKGTLFPSENFSGNVYLSNTLDYPNEAGAPGLHNVVFDAGTYNNWHSHAGGQILIVTDGVGYHQIEGGKLEILHPGDVAFCPPGVKHWHGATRNSSFAHLAANANLDQPGVEWFDRLPADEYNRLPTE
;
A
#
# COMPACT_ATOMS: atom_id res chain seq x y z
N MET A 1 19.16 4.15 -39.42
CA MET A 1 17.98 4.92 -38.98
C MET A 1 16.76 4.02 -39.15
N LYS A 2 16.29 3.41 -38.07
CA LYS A 2 15.03 2.66 -38.02
C LYS A 2 14.10 3.36 -37.03
N THR A 3 13.07 3.97 -37.59
CA THR A 3 12.04 4.71 -36.86
C THR A 3 11.08 3.71 -36.20
N TYR A 4 11.08 3.63 -34.89
CA TYR A 4 10.06 2.88 -34.15
C TYR A 4 8.83 3.78 -33.95
N ARG A 5 7.70 3.37 -34.54
CA ARG A 5 6.39 3.95 -34.28
C ARG A 5 5.86 3.36 -32.98
N ILE A 6 5.62 4.21 -32.00
CA ILE A 6 4.91 3.85 -30.77
C ILE A 6 3.44 3.68 -31.14
N LEU A 7 2.94 2.46 -31.00
CA LEU A 7 1.53 2.14 -31.14
C LEU A 7 0.88 2.30 -29.77
N VAL A 8 0.11 3.36 -29.59
CA VAL A 8 -0.75 3.54 -28.42
C VAL A 8 -1.98 2.66 -28.64
N VAL A 9 -2.06 1.57 -27.91
CA VAL A 9 -3.28 0.73 -27.87
C VAL A 9 -4.14 1.23 -26.70
N ALA A 10 -5.22 1.92 -27.05
CA ALA A 10 -6.28 2.26 -26.09
C ALA A 10 -7.09 0.98 -25.82
N LEU A 11 -7.01 0.46 -24.59
CA LEU A 11 -7.92 -0.62 -24.16
C LEU A 11 -9.28 -0.02 -23.79
N ASN A 12 -10.28 -0.35 -24.63
CA ASN A 12 -11.68 -0.07 -24.38
C ASN A 12 -12.18 -0.94 -23.22
N PHE A 13 -12.53 -0.29 -22.11
CA PHE A 13 -13.35 -0.89 -21.07
C PHE A 13 -14.78 -1.04 -21.57
N CYS A 14 -15.25 -2.27 -21.65
CA CYS A 14 -16.63 -2.59 -22.03
C CYS A 14 -17.58 -2.19 -20.91
N MET A 15 -18.23 -1.02 -21.05
CA MET A 15 -19.34 -0.58 -20.22
C MET A 15 -20.61 -1.28 -20.72
N LEU A 16 -21.21 -2.14 -19.93
CA LEU A 16 -22.57 -2.58 -20.10
C LEU A 16 -23.52 -1.48 -19.62
N ASN A 17 -24.04 -0.71 -20.56
CA ASN A 17 -25.14 0.25 -20.35
C ASN A 17 -26.46 -0.50 -20.23
N ALA A 18 -27.08 -0.45 -19.06
CA ALA A 18 -28.53 -0.66 -18.93
C ALA A 18 -29.20 0.71 -18.82
N CYS A 19 -29.88 1.11 -19.90
CA CYS A 19 -30.60 2.35 -20.04
C CYS A 19 -32.01 2.18 -19.44
N GLY A 20 -32.34 2.96 -18.42
CA GLY A 20 -33.69 3.12 -17.90
C GLY A 20 -33.96 4.59 -17.63
N SER A 21 -34.64 5.26 -18.59
CA SER A 21 -35.06 6.65 -18.48
C SER A 21 -36.31 6.79 -17.62
N VAL A 22 -36.26 7.62 -16.55
CA VAL A 22 -37.42 8.13 -15.84
C VAL A 22 -37.30 9.64 -15.76
N LYS A 23 -38.32 10.35 -16.24
CA LYS A 23 -38.45 11.82 -16.22
C LYS A 23 -38.79 12.31 -14.82
N PRO A 24 -38.38 13.54 -14.44
CA PRO A 24 -38.70 14.14 -13.15
C PRO A 24 -40.13 14.74 -13.17
N THR A 25 -40.89 14.52 -12.10
CA THR A 25 -42.08 15.29 -11.75
C THR A 25 -41.71 16.25 -10.61
N GLU A 26 -41.90 17.53 -10.88
CA GLU A 26 -41.87 18.59 -9.88
C GLU A 26 -43.10 18.46 -8.95
N SER A 27 -42.88 18.59 -7.65
CA SER A 27 -43.94 18.98 -6.71
C SER A 27 -43.33 19.87 -5.60
N ASN A 28 -43.76 21.13 -5.65
CA ASN A 28 -43.60 22.12 -4.59
C ASN A 28 -44.33 21.66 -3.34
N ASN A 29 -43.65 21.66 -2.18
CA ASN A 29 -44.33 21.87 -0.91
C ASN A 29 -43.42 22.58 0.08
N THR A 30 -43.78 23.82 0.37
CA THR A 30 -43.30 24.67 1.47
C THR A 30 -43.88 24.16 2.77
N ASN A 31 -43.03 23.76 3.72
CA ASN A 31 -43.42 23.71 5.14
C ASN A 31 -42.27 24.17 6.01
N THR A 32 -42.44 25.32 6.62
CA THR A 32 -41.76 25.89 7.76
C THR A 32 -41.90 24.97 8.96
N ALA A 33 -40.82 24.47 9.51
CA ALA A 33 -40.76 23.82 10.83
C ALA A 33 -39.58 24.35 11.64
N GLN A 34 -39.92 24.68 12.87
CA GLN A 34 -39.16 25.31 13.92
C GLN A 34 -37.80 24.68 14.21
N ALA A 35 -36.81 25.54 14.49
CA ALA A 35 -35.54 25.19 15.07
C ALA A 35 -35.72 24.60 16.49
N THR A 36 -35.42 23.33 16.63
CA THR A 36 -35.10 22.76 17.95
C THR A 36 -33.59 22.84 18.09
N THR A 37 -33.13 23.57 19.09
CA THR A 37 -31.75 23.61 19.54
C THR A 37 -31.34 22.22 20.00
N ASP A 38 -30.57 21.54 19.16
CA ASP A 38 -29.91 20.29 19.51
C ASP A 38 -28.57 20.63 20.16
N THR A 39 -28.39 20.11 21.33
CA THR A 39 -27.26 20.33 22.24
C THR A 39 -26.03 19.69 21.57
N THR A 40 -25.07 20.50 21.17
CA THR A 40 -23.76 20.08 20.68
C THR A 40 -23.05 19.25 21.75
N LEU A 41 -23.03 17.92 21.52
CA LEU A 41 -22.02 17.06 22.07
C LEU A 41 -20.73 17.34 21.30
N SER A 42 -19.93 18.28 21.81
CA SER A 42 -18.54 18.45 21.41
C SER A 42 -17.69 17.31 22.00
N GLY A 43 -17.86 16.09 21.48
CA GLY A 43 -16.83 15.09 21.55
C GLY A 43 -15.82 15.44 20.45
N GLU A 44 -14.57 15.71 20.82
CA GLU A 44 -13.46 15.73 19.87
C GLU A 44 -13.46 14.37 19.18
N ALA A 45 -13.96 14.33 17.96
CA ALA A 45 -13.79 13.18 17.08
C ALA A 45 -12.28 13.01 16.95
N ASN A 46 -11.76 11.94 17.53
CA ASN A 46 -10.34 11.60 17.46
C ASN A 46 -9.99 11.52 15.98
N ASP A 47 -9.29 12.54 15.44
CA ASP A 47 -8.96 12.61 14.02
C ASP A 47 -7.88 11.55 13.71
N SER A 48 -8.31 10.30 13.62
CA SER A 48 -7.47 9.16 13.28
C SER A 48 -6.96 9.22 11.83
N ARG A 49 -7.40 10.22 11.02
CA ARG A 49 -6.86 10.43 9.68
C ARG A 49 -5.36 10.79 9.70
N LYS A 50 -4.87 11.37 10.76
CA LYS A 50 -3.43 11.64 10.96
C LYS A 50 -2.55 10.38 10.92
N ASP A 51 -3.15 9.20 11.16
CA ASP A 51 -2.46 7.92 11.12
C ASP A 51 -2.31 7.39 9.68
N ILE A 52 -2.95 8.05 8.71
CA ILE A 52 -2.84 7.74 7.28
C ILE A 52 -1.76 8.62 6.66
N THR A 53 -0.61 8.05 6.41
CA THR A 53 0.57 8.77 5.91
C THR A 53 0.68 8.78 4.37
N PHE A 54 0.05 7.82 3.70
CA PHE A 54 0.04 7.73 2.25
C PHE A 54 -1.00 8.69 1.64
N PRO A 55 -0.77 9.20 0.41
CA PRO A 55 -1.79 9.91 -0.35
C PRO A 55 -3.07 9.08 -0.50
N LEU A 56 -4.24 9.72 -0.39
CA LEU A 56 -5.52 9.00 -0.49
C LEU A 56 -5.75 8.38 -1.88
N GLY A 57 -5.43 9.11 -2.95
CA GLY A 57 -5.71 8.68 -4.31
C GLY A 57 -7.14 9.01 -4.77
N GLU A 58 -7.70 8.17 -5.67
CA GLU A 58 -9.02 8.37 -6.27
C GLU A 58 -10.14 7.85 -5.36
N ASP A 59 -11.29 8.54 -5.35
CA ASP A 59 -12.51 8.08 -4.68
C ASP A 59 -13.13 6.93 -5.48
N VAL A 60 -13.22 5.76 -4.86
CA VAL A 60 -13.80 4.53 -5.43
C VAL A 60 -15.00 4.03 -4.62
N SER A 61 -15.57 4.86 -3.79
CA SER A 61 -16.66 4.54 -2.85
C SER A 61 -17.86 3.83 -3.49
N ALA A 62 -18.10 4.04 -4.78
CA ALA A 62 -19.19 3.36 -5.50
C ALA A 62 -19.08 1.81 -5.55
N ARG A 63 -17.94 1.25 -5.15
CA ARG A 63 -17.66 -0.20 -5.14
C ARG A 63 -17.64 -0.80 -3.74
N PHE A 64 -17.85 0.01 -2.72
CA PHE A 64 -17.69 -0.34 -1.32
C PHE A 64 -18.85 0.17 -0.48
N GLU A 65 -18.98 -0.31 0.74
CA GLU A 65 -19.81 0.34 1.73
C GLU A 65 -19.01 1.47 2.39
N GLY A 66 -19.54 2.70 2.37
CA GLY A 66 -18.86 3.88 2.88
C GLY A 66 -17.85 4.52 1.93
N THR A 67 -16.98 5.38 2.45
CA THR A 67 -16.02 6.15 1.65
C THR A 67 -14.67 5.45 1.57
N VAL A 68 -14.21 5.17 0.36
CA VAL A 68 -12.96 4.45 0.10
C VAL A 68 -12.16 5.15 -0.98
N TYR A 69 -10.85 5.23 -0.77
CA TYR A 69 -9.88 5.81 -1.70
C TYR A 69 -8.88 4.76 -2.16
N PHE A 70 -8.40 4.94 -3.39
CA PHE A 70 -7.55 3.99 -4.06
C PHE A 70 -6.39 4.69 -4.76
N ASN A 71 -5.18 4.19 -4.52
CA ASN A 71 -3.98 4.65 -5.20
C ASN A 71 -3.25 3.45 -5.81
N ASN A 72 -3.00 3.50 -7.12
CA ASN A 72 -2.24 2.46 -7.80
C ASN A 72 -0.75 2.69 -7.59
N LEU A 73 -0.05 1.76 -6.94
CA LEU A 73 1.38 1.85 -6.68
C LEU A 73 2.20 1.15 -7.77
N ILE A 74 1.83 -0.08 -8.14
CA ILE A 74 2.55 -0.87 -9.14
C ILE A 74 1.54 -1.51 -10.09
N GLN A 75 1.67 -1.22 -11.38
CA GLN A 75 0.84 -1.81 -12.42
C GLN A 75 1.43 -3.14 -12.89
N LYS A 76 0.57 -4.08 -13.29
CA LYS A 76 0.94 -5.41 -13.76
C LYS A 76 1.90 -5.42 -14.96
N GLU A 77 1.79 -4.47 -15.86
CA GLU A 77 2.61 -4.39 -17.10
C GLU A 77 4.04 -3.89 -16.87
N SER A 78 4.47 -3.90 -15.63
CA SER A 78 5.82 -3.50 -15.24
C SER A 78 6.85 -4.49 -15.79
N ILE A 79 7.98 -3.98 -16.29
CA ILE A 79 9.17 -4.76 -16.67
C ILE A 79 9.76 -5.54 -15.49
N TYR A 80 9.26 -5.31 -14.29
CA TYR A 80 9.71 -5.92 -13.04
C TYR A 80 9.04 -7.25 -12.74
N ASN A 81 8.06 -7.68 -13.55
CA ASN A 81 7.27 -8.88 -13.29
C ASN A 81 6.78 -8.98 -11.85
N PHE A 82 6.25 -7.86 -11.34
CA PHE A 82 5.74 -7.73 -9.99
C PHE A 82 4.20 -7.72 -10.02
N PRO A 83 3.51 -8.37 -9.07
CA PRO A 83 2.05 -8.36 -9.01
C PRO A 83 1.48 -6.95 -8.90
N VAL A 84 0.21 -6.80 -9.29
CA VAL A 84 -0.52 -5.55 -9.10
C VAL A 84 -0.49 -5.17 -7.64
N THR A 85 -0.14 -3.93 -7.37
CA THR A 85 -0.03 -3.41 -6.01
C THR A 85 -0.75 -2.09 -5.89
N ASN A 86 -1.66 -2.01 -4.93
CA ASN A 86 -2.48 -0.83 -4.69
C ASN A 86 -2.42 -0.43 -3.22
N HIS A 87 -2.66 0.83 -2.95
CA HIS A 87 -2.93 1.34 -1.61
C HIS A 87 -4.41 1.70 -1.51
N ILE A 88 -5.08 1.15 -0.50
CA ILE A 88 -6.50 1.37 -0.25
C ILE A 88 -6.66 2.04 1.11
N THR A 89 -7.46 3.10 1.16
CA THR A 89 -7.78 3.82 2.39
C THR A 89 -9.28 3.84 2.61
N PHE A 90 -9.71 3.32 3.73
CA PHE A 90 -11.10 3.27 4.18
C PHE A 90 -11.35 4.37 5.23
N ALA A 91 -12.38 5.17 5.03
CA ALA A 91 -12.89 6.06 6.07
C ALA A 91 -13.54 5.25 7.22
N PRO A 92 -13.74 5.82 8.41
CA PRO A 92 -14.34 5.13 9.54
C PRO A 92 -15.63 4.40 9.16
N GLY A 93 -15.69 3.10 9.46
CA GLY A 93 -16.82 2.22 9.16
C GLY A 93 -16.97 1.80 7.70
N ALA A 94 -16.08 2.23 6.80
CA ALA A 94 -16.10 1.78 5.40
C ALA A 94 -15.44 0.41 5.25
N HIS A 95 -16.01 -0.45 4.40
CA HIS A 95 -15.52 -1.81 4.18
C HIS A 95 -15.89 -2.36 2.79
N SER A 96 -15.22 -3.43 2.38
CA SER A 96 -15.62 -4.23 1.23
C SER A 96 -16.84 -5.11 1.57
N GLY A 97 -17.57 -5.55 0.58
CA GLY A 97 -18.45 -6.72 0.71
C GLY A 97 -17.64 -8.01 0.82
N TRP A 98 -18.33 -9.15 1.03
CA TRP A 98 -17.76 -10.48 0.86
C TRP A 98 -17.34 -10.66 -0.60
N HIS A 99 -16.10 -11.09 -0.81
CA HIS A 99 -15.56 -11.28 -2.15
C HIS A 99 -14.48 -12.37 -2.18
N THR A 100 -14.10 -12.76 -3.40
CA THR A 100 -12.99 -13.67 -3.70
C THR A 100 -12.12 -13.10 -4.81
N HIS A 101 -10.86 -13.48 -4.82
CA HIS A 101 -9.89 -13.13 -5.87
C HIS A 101 -8.70 -14.10 -5.85
N GLY A 102 -7.67 -13.83 -6.63
CA GLY A 102 -6.36 -14.51 -6.57
C GLY A 102 -5.67 -14.32 -5.22
N GLY A 103 -4.61 -15.06 -4.97
CA GLY A 103 -3.85 -14.90 -3.73
C GLY A 103 -3.46 -13.44 -3.48
N MET A 104 -3.59 -12.99 -2.24
CA MET A 104 -3.36 -11.60 -1.84
C MET A 104 -2.56 -11.51 -0.56
N GLU A 105 -1.74 -10.46 -0.49
CA GLU A 105 -1.07 -10.00 0.72
C GLU A 105 -1.63 -8.63 1.10
N ILE A 106 -2.06 -8.49 2.35
CA ILE A 106 -2.42 -7.19 2.94
C ILE A 106 -1.29 -6.76 3.87
N LEU A 107 -0.76 -5.56 3.68
CA LEU A 107 0.21 -4.92 4.57
C LEU A 107 -0.42 -3.65 5.13
N VAL A 108 -0.73 -3.63 6.42
CA VAL A 108 -1.45 -2.51 7.04
C VAL A 108 -0.52 -1.30 7.20
N THR A 109 -0.91 -0.17 6.64
CA THR A 109 -0.12 1.06 6.63
C THR A 109 -0.57 2.09 7.66
N GLY A 110 -1.80 2.00 8.16
CA GLY A 110 -2.28 2.93 9.17
C GLY A 110 -3.67 2.64 9.72
N GLY A 111 -3.95 3.17 10.89
CA GLY A 111 -5.24 3.07 11.56
C GLY A 111 -5.57 1.70 12.10
N VAL A 112 -6.87 1.46 12.30
CA VAL A 112 -7.43 0.21 12.82
C VAL A 112 -8.52 -0.30 11.87
N GLY A 113 -8.46 -1.57 11.52
CA GLY A 113 -9.43 -2.21 10.64
C GLY A 113 -9.70 -3.65 11.02
N TYR A 114 -10.45 -4.31 10.17
CA TYR A 114 -10.80 -5.72 10.30
C TYR A 114 -10.51 -6.48 9.00
N TYR A 115 -10.23 -7.76 9.18
CA TYR A 115 -10.22 -8.77 8.13
C TYR A 115 -10.98 -10.00 8.64
N GLN A 116 -11.75 -10.64 7.77
CA GLN A 116 -12.42 -11.87 8.15
C GLN A 116 -12.60 -12.81 6.96
N GLU A 117 -12.25 -14.06 7.17
CA GLU A 117 -12.61 -15.17 6.29
C GLU A 117 -13.98 -15.76 6.69
N GLU A 118 -14.70 -16.31 5.72
CA GLU A 118 -15.97 -16.96 5.97
C GLU A 118 -15.83 -18.09 6.99
N GLY A 119 -16.69 -18.07 7.99
CA GLY A 119 -16.70 -19.06 9.08
C GLY A 119 -15.60 -18.88 10.14
N GLN A 120 -14.77 -17.85 10.04
CA GLN A 120 -13.76 -17.50 11.05
C GLN A 120 -14.18 -16.25 11.83
N LYS A 121 -13.53 -15.99 12.97
CA LYS A 121 -13.65 -14.72 13.68
C LYS A 121 -12.98 -13.60 12.89
N ALA A 122 -13.50 -12.38 13.02
CA ALA A 122 -12.84 -11.21 12.48
C ALA A 122 -11.52 -10.95 13.21
N GLN A 123 -10.48 -10.63 12.45
CA GLN A 123 -9.18 -10.22 12.96
C GLN A 123 -9.12 -8.71 13.05
N ILE A 124 -8.69 -8.16 14.18
CA ILE A 124 -8.39 -6.74 14.33
C ILE A 124 -7.00 -6.49 13.75
N LEU A 125 -6.93 -5.59 12.79
CA LEU A 125 -5.72 -5.22 12.09
C LEU A 125 -5.22 -3.85 12.55
N ARG A 126 -3.89 -3.73 12.71
CA ARG A 126 -3.21 -2.49 13.10
C ARG A 126 -2.00 -2.23 12.21
N LYS A 127 -1.52 -1.01 12.21
CA LYS A 127 -0.32 -0.60 11.45
C LYS A 127 0.83 -1.60 11.65
N GLY A 128 1.35 -2.11 10.55
CA GLY A 128 2.45 -3.09 10.51
C GLY A 128 2.01 -4.55 10.42
N ASP A 129 0.73 -4.86 10.62
CA ASP A 129 0.22 -6.23 10.43
C ASP A 129 0.30 -6.66 8.96
N VAL A 130 0.49 -7.95 8.75
CA VAL A 130 0.50 -8.60 7.43
C VAL A 130 -0.50 -9.75 7.43
N VAL A 131 -1.38 -9.81 6.43
CA VAL A 131 -2.36 -10.89 6.25
C VAL A 131 -2.10 -11.60 4.92
N HIS A 132 -2.07 -12.93 4.97
CA HIS A 132 -1.90 -13.80 3.82
C HIS A 132 -3.25 -14.41 3.45
N ILE A 133 -3.72 -14.18 2.23
CA ILE A 133 -5.04 -14.62 1.77
C ILE A 133 -4.87 -15.56 0.58
N PRO A 134 -5.09 -16.87 0.75
CA PRO A 134 -5.04 -17.82 -0.35
C PRO A 134 -6.07 -17.53 -1.44
N ALA A 135 -5.74 -17.89 -2.68
CA ALA A 135 -6.63 -17.73 -3.82
C ALA A 135 -8.00 -18.41 -3.60
N GLY A 136 -9.09 -17.72 -3.90
CA GLY A 136 -10.45 -18.22 -3.79
C GLY A 136 -11.02 -18.22 -2.37
N VAL A 137 -10.29 -17.77 -1.36
CA VAL A 137 -10.82 -17.60 0.00
C VAL A 137 -11.85 -16.49 0.01
N ARG A 138 -13.07 -16.78 0.47
CA ARG A 138 -14.12 -15.80 0.65
C ARG A 138 -13.86 -14.98 1.91
N HIS A 139 -13.73 -13.68 1.76
CA HIS A 139 -13.36 -12.77 2.86
C HIS A 139 -13.90 -11.35 2.62
N TRP A 140 -13.75 -10.51 3.63
CA TRP A 140 -13.94 -9.06 3.56
C TRP A 140 -12.90 -8.37 4.45
N HIS A 141 -12.67 -7.07 4.20
CA HIS A 141 -11.80 -6.21 5.02
C HIS A 141 -12.28 -4.76 4.97
N GLY A 142 -11.87 -3.95 5.96
CA GLY A 142 -12.25 -2.56 6.05
C GLY A 142 -11.87 -1.90 7.36
N ALA A 143 -12.28 -0.63 7.53
CA ALA A 143 -11.98 0.20 8.68
C ALA A 143 -12.81 -0.18 9.90
N ALA A 144 -12.29 0.01 11.12
CA ALA A 144 -13.12 0.01 12.32
C ALA A 144 -14.13 1.18 12.29
N ALA A 145 -15.20 1.07 13.09
CA ALA A 145 -16.31 2.03 13.05
C ALA A 145 -15.90 3.48 13.36
N ASP A 146 -14.83 3.65 14.13
CA ASP A 146 -14.33 4.94 14.63
C ASP A 146 -12.89 5.27 14.20
N SER A 147 -12.30 4.47 13.30
CA SER A 147 -10.93 4.66 12.83
C SER A 147 -10.86 4.69 11.31
N TRP A 148 -10.00 5.54 10.77
CA TRP A 148 -9.48 5.36 9.43
C TRP A 148 -8.64 4.08 9.38
N PHE A 149 -8.56 3.48 8.21
CA PHE A 149 -7.76 2.28 7.99
C PHE A 149 -7.13 2.31 6.60
N SER A 150 -5.85 2.00 6.51
CA SER A 150 -5.19 1.92 5.21
C SER A 150 -4.27 0.73 5.10
N GLN A 151 -4.14 0.25 3.89
CA GLN A 151 -3.38 -0.97 3.59
C GLN A 151 -2.78 -0.93 2.17
N ILE A 152 -1.61 -1.55 2.01
CA ILE A 152 -1.11 -1.98 0.71
C ILE A 152 -1.70 -3.37 0.46
N VAL A 153 -2.22 -3.58 -0.75
CA VAL A 153 -2.65 -4.89 -1.24
C VAL A 153 -1.80 -5.29 -2.44
N ILE A 154 -1.23 -6.49 -2.38
CA ILE A 154 -0.47 -7.11 -3.47
C ILE A 154 -1.23 -8.37 -3.86
N TYR A 155 -1.66 -8.54 -5.11
CA TYR A 155 -2.50 -9.66 -5.46
C TYR A 155 -2.26 -10.21 -6.87
N ASP A 156 -2.52 -11.52 -7.02
CA ASP A 156 -2.53 -12.19 -8.32
C ASP A 156 -3.77 -11.77 -9.13
N ALA A 157 -3.57 -10.83 -10.04
CA ALA A 157 -4.61 -10.34 -10.94
C ALA A 157 -4.93 -11.30 -12.10
N ASP A 158 -4.15 -12.35 -12.28
CA ASP A 158 -4.35 -13.35 -13.35
C ASP A 158 -5.24 -14.49 -12.95
N TRP A 159 -5.45 -14.68 -11.66
CA TRP A 159 -6.31 -15.74 -11.14
C TRP A 159 -7.71 -15.66 -11.74
N LYS A 160 -8.27 -16.82 -12.01
CA LYS A 160 -9.65 -16.97 -12.48
C LYS A 160 -10.36 -18.01 -11.61
N PRO A 161 -11.59 -17.73 -11.18
CA PRO A 161 -12.38 -18.71 -10.47
C PRO A 161 -12.60 -19.96 -11.33
N SER A 162 -12.51 -21.14 -10.72
CA SER A 162 -12.73 -22.41 -11.41
C SER A 162 -14.22 -22.62 -11.78
N SER A 163 -15.11 -21.90 -11.07
CA SER A 163 -16.54 -21.93 -11.31
C SER A 163 -17.18 -20.56 -10.99
N PRO A 164 -18.36 -20.22 -11.55
CA PRO A 164 -19.07 -19.00 -11.21
C PRO A 164 -19.46 -18.88 -9.73
N SER A 165 -19.54 -20.00 -9.00
CA SER A 165 -19.84 -20.00 -7.56
C SER A 165 -18.65 -19.60 -6.69
N GLU A 166 -17.44 -19.51 -7.26
CA GLU A 166 -16.25 -19.01 -6.60
C GLU A 166 -16.04 -17.51 -6.83
N ASP A 167 -16.77 -16.90 -7.77
CA ASP A 167 -16.75 -15.46 -8.04
C ASP A 167 -17.84 -14.78 -7.17
N ILE A 168 -17.47 -14.49 -5.94
CA ILE A 168 -18.40 -14.00 -4.91
C ILE A 168 -18.22 -12.49 -4.73
N HIS A 169 -19.34 -11.76 -4.77
CA HIS A 169 -19.43 -10.35 -4.42
C HIS A 169 -20.78 -10.12 -3.72
N GLU A 170 -20.77 -10.13 -2.40
CA GLU A 170 -21.96 -9.97 -1.56
C GLU A 170 -21.73 -8.94 -0.46
N ASP A 171 -22.75 -8.20 -0.09
CA ASP A 171 -22.66 -7.20 0.98
C ASP A 171 -22.46 -7.84 2.35
N VAL A 172 -21.74 -7.16 3.23
CA VAL A 172 -21.67 -7.47 4.66
C VAL A 172 -22.80 -6.70 5.35
N PRO A 173 -23.75 -7.36 6.03
CA PRO A 173 -24.84 -6.67 6.70
C PRO A 173 -24.32 -5.69 7.75
N ARG A 174 -24.80 -4.44 7.69
CA ARG A 174 -24.33 -3.34 8.54
C ARG A 174 -24.51 -3.62 10.03
N GLU A 175 -25.65 -4.17 10.42
CA GLU A 175 -25.92 -4.56 11.81
C GLU A 175 -24.94 -5.63 12.32
N TRP A 176 -24.52 -6.55 11.47
CA TRP A 176 -23.56 -7.59 11.80
C TRP A 176 -22.15 -7.00 11.98
N TYR A 177 -21.73 -6.09 11.10
CA TYR A 177 -20.46 -5.39 11.19
C TYR A 177 -20.25 -4.68 12.54
N HIS A 178 -21.30 -4.09 13.12
CA HIS A 178 -21.23 -3.40 14.42
C HIS A 178 -21.16 -4.35 15.64
N HIS A 179 -21.38 -5.64 15.47
CA HIS A 179 -21.42 -6.63 16.54
C HIS A 179 -20.44 -7.78 16.31
N LEU A 180 -19.31 -7.50 15.63
CA LEU A 180 -18.32 -8.52 15.31
C LEU A 180 -17.72 -9.16 16.56
N ASP A 181 -17.72 -10.50 16.59
CA ASP A 181 -16.83 -11.27 17.46
C ASP A 181 -15.44 -11.27 16.83
N SER A 182 -14.51 -10.53 17.39
CA SER A 182 -13.19 -10.27 16.84
C SER A 182 -12.06 -10.59 17.81
N GLU A 183 -10.89 -10.85 17.28
CA GLU A 183 -9.66 -11.07 18.04
C GLU A 183 -8.48 -10.33 17.40
N GLU A 184 -7.48 -9.95 18.20
CA GLU A 184 -6.29 -9.31 17.69
C GLU A 184 -5.50 -10.24 16.77
N LEU A 185 -5.04 -9.73 15.63
CA LEU A 185 -4.08 -10.43 14.79
C LEU A 185 -2.67 -10.25 15.37
N HIS A 186 -2.06 -11.34 15.81
CA HIS A 186 -0.70 -11.34 16.34
C HIS A 186 0.28 -11.86 15.28
N THR A 187 0.59 -11.08 14.28
CA THR A 187 1.57 -11.43 13.24
C THR A 187 3.00 -10.98 13.56
N ARG A 188 3.16 -10.15 14.59
CA ARG A 188 4.48 -9.63 15.02
C ARG A 188 4.71 -9.85 16.50
N SER A 189 5.98 -10.10 16.86
CA SER A 189 6.42 -10.05 18.25
C SER A 189 6.39 -8.60 18.72
N ASP A 190 5.85 -8.35 19.91
CA ASP A 190 5.72 -7.04 20.56
C ASP A 190 7.07 -6.35 20.89
N GLN A 191 8.16 -6.69 20.22
CA GLN A 191 9.48 -6.08 20.43
C GLN A 191 9.64 -4.75 19.70
N ASP A 192 8.58 -4.05 19.41
CA ASP A 192 8.59 -3.08 18.36
C ASP A 192 8.75 -1.66 18.84
N ASN A 193 9.83 -1.15 18.43
CA ASN A 193 10.01 0.27 18.25
C ASN A 193 9.01 0.76 17.18
N HIS A 194 7.80 1.12 17.62
CA HIS A 194 6.68 1.60 16.80
C HIS A 194 6.96 2.90 16.03
N SER A 195 8.21 3.35 15.98
CA SER A 195 8.61 4.57 15.26
C SER A 195 8.54 4.42 13.73
N PHE A 196 8.53 3.21 13.21
CA PHE A 196 8.42 2.92 11.77
C PHE A 196 7.24 1.98 11.50
N MET A 197 6.66 2.10 10.31
CA MET A 197 5.44 1.38 9.91
C MET A 197 5.56 -0.14 10.10
N PHE A 198 6.67 -0.71 9.65
CA PHE A 198 6.95 -2.14 9.77
C PHE A 198 8.07 -2.45 10.78
N GLY A 199 8.22 -1.58 11.80
CA GLY A 199 9.27 -1.68 12.81
C GLY A 199 10.65 -1.25 12.30
N LYS A 200 11.64 -1.18 13.19
CA LYS A 200 13.00 -0.79 12.80
C LYS A 200 13.83 -1.95 12.26
N GLY A 201 13.57 -3.15 12.71
CA GLY A 201 14.36 -4.32 12.35
C GLY A 201 15.69 -4.41 13.08
N THR A 202 16.62 -5.26 12.56
CA THR A 202 17.92 -5.54 13.13
C THR A 202 19.01 -4.76 12.39
N LEU A 203 19.96 -4.21 13.14
CA LEU A 203 21.13 -3.53 12.55
C LEU A 203 21.86 -4.44 11.57
N PHE A 204 22.04 -3.96 10.35
CA PHE A 204 22.74 -4.63 9.28
C PHE A 204 24.09 -3.95 8.98
N PRO A 205 25.18 -4.38 9.60
CA PRO A 205 26.49 -3.77 9.40
C PRO A 205 27.03 -4.14 8.01
N SER A 206 27.35 -3.13 7.21
CA SER A 206 27.95 -3.33 5.88
C SER A 206 28.73 -2.09 5.46
N GLU A 207 29.87 -2.28 4.83
CA GLU A 207 30.68 -1.21 4.22
C GLU A 207 29.99 -0.49 3.06
N ASN A 208 28.93 -1.10 2.53
CA ASN A 208 28.13 -0.52 1.45
C ASN A 208 27.19 0.59 1.93
N PHE A 209 27.15 0.89 3.21
CA PHE A 209 26.35 1.99 3.78
C PHE A 209 27.23 3.01 4.47
N SER A 210 26.84 4.29 4.42
CA SER A 210 27.58 5.38 5.06
C SER A 210 27.37 5.47 6.58
N GLY A 211 26.38 4.74 7.11
CA GLY A 211 26.00 4.74 8.52
C GLY A 211 25.12 3.53 8.85
N ASN A 212 24.24 3.67 9.84
CA ASN A 212 23.40 2.58 10.31
C ASN A 212 22.21 2.33 9.39
N VAL A 213 22.05 1.08 9.00
CA VAL A 213 20.87 0.57 8.29
C VAL A 213 20.34 -0.64 9.02
N TYR A 214 19.03 -0.77 9.10
CA TYR A 214 18.36 -1.86 9.79
C TYR A 214 17.46 -2.58 8.78
N LEU A 215 17.35 -3.89 8.94
CA LEU A 215 16.58 -4.76 8.07
C LEU A 215 15.62 -5.62 8.87
N SER A 216 14.42 -5.78 8.36
CA SER A 216 13.50 -6.84 8.76
C SER A 216 12.83 -7.44 7.55
N ASN A 217 12.43 -8.69 7.64
CA ASN A 217 11.61 -9.33 6.64
C ASN A 217 10.15 -8.93 6.90
N THR A 218 9.45 -8.46 5.87
CA THR A 218 8.05 -8.05 5.96
C THR A 218 7.14 -9.05 5.24
N LEU A 219 7.60 -9.57 4.11
CA LEU A 219 6.88 -10.58 3.34
C LEU A 219 7.87 -11.62 2.82
N ASP A 220 7.62 -12.88 3.15
CA ASP A 220 8.42 -14.00 2.66
C ASP A 220 8.11 -14.33 1.19
N TYR A 221 9.00 -15.08 0.55
CA TYR A 221 8.76 -15.73 -0.73
C TYR A 221 9.01 -17.25 -0.55
N PRO A 222 8.15 -18.14 -1.06
CA PRO A 222 6.89 -17.82 -1.76
C PRO A 222 5.77 -17.31 -0.84
N ASN A 223 4.82 -16.57 -1.42
CA ASN A 223 3.63 -16.04 -0.75
C ASN A 223 2.40 -16.19 -1.66
N GLU A 224 1.22 -15.85 -1.14
CA GLU A 224 -0.06 -16.09 -1.82
C GLU A 224 -0.23 -15.24 -3.09
N ALA A 225 0.35 -14.04 -3.13
CA ALA A 225 0.31 -13.16 -4.29
C ALA A 225 1.34 -13.52 -5.38
N GLY A 226 2.28 -14.45 -5.11
CA GLY A 226 3.41 -14.74 -5.98
C GLY A 226 4.40 -13.57 -6.10
N ALA A 227 4.37 -12.62 -5.20
CA ALA A 227 5.28 -11.49 -5.16
C ALA A 227 6.70 -11.91 -4.74
N PRO A 228 7.75 -11.23 -5.19
CA PRO A 228 9.04 -11.29 -4.53
C PRO A 228 8.91 -10.92 -3.04
N GLY A 229 9.77 -11.49 -2.20
CA GLY A 229 9.82 -11.13 -0.79
C GLY A 229 10.09 -9.62 -0.60
N LEU A 230 9.51 -9.05 0.46
CA LEU A 230 9.67 -7.64 0.82
C LEU A 230 10.51 -7.51 2.09
N HIS A 231 11.53 -6.70 2.01
CA HIS A 231 12.35 -6.33 3.15
C HIS A 231 12.06 -4.88 3.56
N ASN A 232 11.73 -4.66 4.83
CA ASN A 232 11.71 -3.31 5.37
C ASN A 232 13.15 -2.86 5.65
N VAL A 233 13.58 -1.79 5.01
CA VAL A 233 14.92 -1.22 5.11
C VAL A 233 14.81 0.16 5.73
N VAL A 234 15.47 0.35 6.89
CA VAL A 234 15.44 1.61 7.65
C VAL A 234 16.81 2.21 7.69
N PHE A 235 16.95 3.43 7.20
CA PHE A 235 18.16 4.24 7.24
C PHE A 235 18.06 5.26 8.38
N ASP A 236 19.05 5.34 9.25
CA ASP A 236 19.17 6.49 10.17
C ASP A 236 19.39 7.77 9.36
N ALA A 237 18.99 8.92 9.91
CA ALA A 237 19.18 10.22 9.28
C ALA A 237 20.64 10.43 8.83
N GLY A 238 20.83 10.91 7.61
CA GLY A 238 22.15 11.10 7.04
C GLY A 238 22.83 9.85 6.47
N THR A 239 22.17 8.70 6.51
CA THR A 239 22.72 7.43 6.00
C THR A 239 22.24 7.15 4.58
N TYR A 240 23.14 6.72 3.73
CA TYR A 240 22.88 6.34 2.34
C TYR A 240 23.78 5.17 1.92
N ASN A 241 23.38 4.45 0.86
CA ASN A 241 24.15 3.33 0.33
C ASN A 241 25.13 3.76 -0.78
N ASN A 242 26.02 2.83 -1.12
CA ASN A 242 26.85 2.95 -2.31
C ASN A 242 25.96 2.89 -3.57
N TRP A 243 26.47 3.38 -4.70
CA TRP A 243 25.94 3.05 -5.99
C TRP A 243 25.89 1.52 -6.15
N HIS A 244 24.79 1.00 -6.67
CA HIS A 244 24.61 -0.42 -6.89
C HIS A 244 23.62 -0.67 -8.03
N SER A 245 23.57 -1.91 -8.50
CA SER A 245 22.57 -2.36 -9.47
C SER A 245 22.03 -3.73 -9.08
N HIS A 246 20.78 -4.00 -9.42
CA HIS A 246 20.14 -5.30 -9.28
C HIS A 246 19.93 -5.90 -10.65
N ALA A 247 20.39 -7.13 -10.88
CA ALA A 247 20.26 -7.79 -12.19
C ALA A 247 18.80 -7.88 -12.66
N GLY A 248 17.86 -8.18 -11.74
CA GLY A 248 16.43 -8.23 -12.01
C GLY A 248 15.69 -6.89 -11.84
N GLY A 249 16.38 -5.84 -11.38
CA GLY A 249 15.76 -4.58 -10.95
C GLY A 249 15.30 -4.59 -9.50
N GLN A 250 14.94 -3.41 -9.00
CA GLN A 250 14.46 -3.23 -7.62
C GLN A 250 13.26 -2.28 -7.61
N ILE A 251 12.33 -2.51 -6.70
CA ILE A 251 11.20 -1.62 -6.40
C ILE A 251 11.31 -1.20 -4.95
N LEU A 252 11.15 0.09 -4.68
CA LEU A 252 11.11 0.67 -3.34
C LEU A 252 9.75 1.31 -3.12
N ILE A 253 8.99 0.86 -2.11
CA ILE A 253 7.75 1.51 -1.67
C ILE A 253 8.07 2.23 -0.37
N VAL A 254 8.03 3.55 -0.38
CA VAL A 254 8.40 4.36 0.79
C VAL A 254 7.32 4.29 1.86
N THR A 255 7.72 4.01 3.09
CA THR A 255 6.82 3.84 4.24
C THR A 255 6.94 4.96 5.25
N ASP A 256 8.15 5.44 5.55
CA ASP A 256 8.36 6.43 6.59
C ASP A 256 9.50 7.40 6.23
N GLY A 257 9.39 8.62 6.73
CA GLY A 257 10.42 9.63 6.64
C GLY A 257 10.62 10.21 5.25
N VAL A 258 11.80 10.81 5.02
CA VAL A 258 12.15 11.45 3.74
C VAL A 258 13.51 10.95 3.28
N GLY A 259 13.57 10.50 2.05
CA GLY A 259 14.80 9.95 1.47
C GLY A 259 15.08 10.40 0.06
N TYR A 260 16.20 9.94 -0.45
CA TYR A 260 16.64 10.16 -1.81
C TYR A 260 16.65 8.86 -2.61
N HIS A 261 16.41 9.00 -3.89
CA HIS A 261 16.72 8.02 -4.90
C HIS A 261 17.30 8.70 -6.13
N GLN A 262 18.30 8.06 -6.74
CA GLN A 262 18.86 8.55 -7.98
C GLN A 262 19.39 7.42 -8.85
N ILE A 263 18.97 7.38 -10.10
CA ILE A 263 19.55 6.53 -11.15
C ILE A 263 20.77 7.26 -11.76
N GLU A 264 21.82 6.53 -12.11
CA GLU A 264 23.03 7.08 -12.73
C GLU A 264 22.68 7.93 -13.99
N GLY A 265 23.12 9.17 -13.99
CA GLY A 265 22.80 10.14 -15.04
C GLY A 265 21.39 10.72 -14.99
N GLY A 266 20.55 10.28 -14.05
CA GLY A 266 19.19 10.76 -13.80
C GLY A 266 19.15 11.94 -12.83
N LYS A 267 17.95 12.48 -12.64
CA LYS A 267 17.68 13.50 -11.62
C LYS A 267 17.62 12.86 -10.23
N LEU A 268 18.02 13.61 -9.22
CA LEU A 268 17.74 13.26 -7.83
C LEU A 268 16.22 13.33 -7.60
N GLU A 269 15.69 12.29 -6.97
CA GLU A 269 14.31 12.23 -6.49
C GLU A 269 14.30 12.35 -4.97
N ILE A 270 13.39 13.16 -4.43
CA ILE A 270 13.10 13.23 -2.99
C ILE A 270 11.83 12.43 -2.77
N LEU A 271 11.90 11.43 -1.93
CA LEU A 271 10.84 10.45 -1.74
C LEU A 271 10.17 10.62 -0.38
N HIS A 272 8.84 10.49 -0.36
CA HIS A 272 7.97 10.57 0.80
C HIS A 272 7.11 9.32 0.95
N PRO A 273 6.48 9.06 2.10
CA PRO A 273 5.58 7.93 2.28
C PRO A 273 4.50 7.86 1.19
N GLY A 274 4.39 6.70 0.55
CA GLY A 274 3.50 6.44 -0.58
C GLY A 274 4.15 6.57 -1.95
N ASP A 275 5.34 7.16 -2.06
CA ASP A 275 6.10 7.17 -3.30
C ASP A 275 6.66 5.78 -3.61
N VAL A 276 6.78 5.48 -4.90
CA VAL A 276 7.40 4.26 -5.40
C VAL A 276 8.55 4.59 -6.35
N ALA A 277 9.76 4.16 -6.00
CA ALA A 277 10.91 4.28 -6.87
C ALA A 277 11.16 2.96 -7.61
N PHE A 278 11.44 3.06 -8.91
CA PHE A 278 11.69 1.92 -9.79
C PHE A 278 13.15 1.97 -10.28
N CYS A 279 13.92 0.96 -9.92
CA CYS A 279 15.31 0.78 -10.34
C CYS A 279 15.36 -0.28 -11.44
N PRO A 280 15.52 0.09 -12.73
CA PRO A 280 15.46 -0.88 -13.82
C PRO A 280 16.55 -1.95 -13.74
N PRO A 281 16.33 -3.15 -14.33
CA PRO A 281 17.32 -4.22 -14.35
C PRO A 281 18.69 -3.77 -14.84
N GLY A 282 19.72 -4.02 -14.02
CA GLY A 282 21.12 -3.69 -14.31
C GLY A 282 21.48 -2.21 -14.27
N VAL A 283 20.53 -1.32 -13.96
CA VAL A 283 20.78 0.13 -13.91
C VAL A 283 21.33 0.51 -12.54
N LYS A 284 22.45 1.26 -12.56
CA LYS A 284 23.04 1.80 -11.33
C LYS A 284 22.16 2.85 -10.70
N HIS A 285 21.99 2.76 -9.40
CA HIS A 285 21.25 3.71 -8.57
C HIS A 285 21.83 3.74 -7.15
N TRP A 286 21.43 4.74 -6.39
CA TRP A 286 21.63 4.79 -4.96
C TRP A 286 20.40 5.38 -4.31
N HIS A 287 20.21 5.09 -3.01
CA HIS A 287 19.15 5.64 -2.19
C HIS A 287 19.60 5.75 -0.72
N GLY A 288 18.83 6.50 0.07
CA GLY A 288 19.12 6.68 1.49
C GLY A 288 18.30 7.79 2.10
N ALA A 289 18.49 7.99 3.40
CA ALA A 289 17.82 9.02 4.18
C ALA A 289 18.26 10.44 3.79
N THR A 290 17.44 11.46 4.03
CA THR A 290 17.93 12.84 4.05
C THR A 290 18.75 13.09 5.32
N ARG A 291 19.48 14.22 5.37
CA ARG A 291 20.30 14.55 6.56
C ARG A 291 19.48 14.74 7.83
N ASN A 292 18.22 15.14 7.69
CA ASN A 292 17.36 15.58 8.79
C ASN A 292 16.25 14.57 9.13
N SER A 293 16.07 13.53 8.33
CA SER A 293 15.02 12.54 8.51
C SER A 293 15.57 11.14 8.37
N SER A 294 15.15 10.20 9.21
CA SER A 294 15.27 8.79 8.89
C SER A 294 14.43 8.48 7.66
N PHE A 295 14.70 7.36 7.02
CA PHE A 295 14.01 6.93 5.81
C PHE A 295 13.76 5.43 5.85
N ALA A 296 12.53 5.02 5.61
CA ALA A 296 12.18 3.61 5.52
C ALA A 296 11.39 3.31 4.24
N HIS A 297 11.65 2.15 3.69
CA HIS A 297 10.93 1.64 2.53
C HIS A 297 10.86 0.11 2.53
N LEU A 298 9.84 -0.44 1.89
CA LEU A 298 9.80 -1.83 1.50
C LEU A 298 10.59 -2.00 0.20
N ALA A 299 11.60 -2.87 0.23
CA ALA A 299 12.43 -3.19 -0.93
C ALA A 299 12.09 -4.57 -1.47
N ALA A 300 11.81 -4.66 -2.76
CA ALA A 300 11.65 -5.90 -3.50
C ALA A 300 12.74 -6.03 -4.56
N ASN A 301 13.44 -7.16 -4.59
CA ASN A 301 14.24 -7.54 -5.75
C ASN A 301 13.30 -8.14 -6.78
N ALA A 302 13.08 -7.41 -7.86
CA ALA A 302 12.20 -7.84 -8.95
C ALA A 302 12.84 -8.94 -9.81
N ASN A 303 12.04 -9.59 -10.68
CA ASN A 303 12.51 -10.61 -11.61
C ASN A 303 13.41 -11.65 -10.93
N LEU A 304 12.82 -12.48 -10.05
CA LEU A 304 13.53 -13.46 -9.20
C LEU A 304 14.40 -14.48 -9.96
N ASP A 305 14.19 -14.68 -11.24
CA ASP A 305 15.02 -15.48 -12.14
C ASP A 305 16.35 -14.83 -12.49
N GLN A 306 16.52 -13.54 -12.15
CA GLN A 306 17.73 -12.75 -12.37
C GLN A 306 18.28 -12.19 -11.04
N PRO A 307 18.72 -13.04 -10.13
CA PRO A 307 19.23 -12.60 -8.84
C PRO A 307 20.62 -11.98 -8.99
N GLY A 308 20.94 -11.05 -8.08
CA GLY A 308 22.28 -10.49 -7.94
C GLY A 308 22.27 -8.99 -7.73
N VAL A 309 23.23 -8.55 -6.93
CA VAL A 309 23.51 -7.14 -6.63
C VAL A 309 24.96 -6.88 -6.93
N GLU A 310 25.27 -5.86 -7.70
CA GLU A 310 26.61 -5.36 -7.94
C GLU A 310 26.79 -4.02 -7.24
N TRP A 311 27.87 -3.89 -6.43
CA TRP A 311 28.18 -2.71 -5.66
C TRP A 311 29.32 -1.92 -6.30
N PHE A 312 29.19 -0.59 -6.29
CA PHE A 312 30.16 0.36 -6.85
C PHE A 312 30.62 1.36 -5.78
N ASP A 313 31.34 2.40 -6.19
CA ASP A 313 31.78 3.44 -5.30
C ASP A 313 30.63 4.22 -4.68
N ARG A 314 30.87 4.76 -3.50
CA ARG A 314 29.91 5.60 -2.79
C ARG A 314 29.89 7.00 -3.38
N LEU A 315 28.71 7.65 -3.35
CA LEU A 315 28.60 9.09 -3.57
C LEU A 315 29.49 9.82 -2.55
N PRO A 316 30.36 10.76 -2.99
CA PRO A 316 31.19 11.52 -2.06
C PRO A 316 30.38 12.26 -1.00
N ALA A 317 30.86 12.26 0.24
CA ALA A 317 30.14 12.85 1.37
C ALA A 317 29.89 14.36 1.20
N ASP A 318 30.78 15.08 0.52
CA ASP A 318 30.62 16.49 0.24
C ASP A 318 29.55 16.76 -0.84
N GLU A 319 29.34 15.85 -1.79
CA GLU A 319 28.22 15.88 -2.75
C GLU A 319 26.90 15.59 -2.03
N TYR A 320 26.83 14.50 -1.25
CA TYR A 320 25.65 14.17 -0.45
C TYR A 320 25.26 15.33 0.47
N ASN A 321 26.20 15.98 1.14
CA ASN A 321 25.95 17.09 2.07
C ASN A 321 25.42 18.38 1.40
N ARG A 322 25.51 18.49 0.07
CA ARG A 322 24.96 19.63 -0.71
C ARG A 322 23.54 19.36 -1.23
N LEU A 323 23.02 18.13 -1.08
CA LEU A 323 21.69 17.80 -1.55
C LEU A 323 20.60 18.56 -0.76
N PRO A 324 19.49 18.92 -1.39
CA PRO A 324 18.36 19.54 -0.70
C PRO A 324 17.77 18.55 0.31
N THR A 325 17.19 19.04 1.41
CA THR A 325 16.58 18.19 2.45
C THR A 325 15.06 18.16 2.37
N GLU A 326 14.49 18.96 1.50
CA GLU A 326 13.05 19.09 1.19
C GLU A 326 12.88 19.45 -0.28
#